data_2d3c47ed25ba3c8bb4f3dbf73d83fea7
#
_entry.id   2d3c47ed25ba3c8bb4f3dbf73d83fea7
#
_cell.length_a   1.000
_cell.length_b   1.000
_cell.length_c   1.000
_cell.angle_alpha   90.00
_cell.angle_beta   90.00
_cell.angle_gamma   90.00
#
_symmetry.space_group_name_H-M   'P 1'
#
loop_
_entity.id
_entity.type
_entity.pdbx_description
1 polymer ?
#
loop_
_entity_poly.entity_id
_entity_poly.type
_entity_poly.pdbx_seq_one_letter_code
_entity_poly.pdbx_strand_id
1 'polypeptide(L)'
;MTPKDREPKVKKALKSKYLFKITVVGPEDSLLEDVLSTFDPVVKVDGIRIVSVDHTTDDSEVRAVFMSPKHAALDILLSLTFKGASAVIIVLKDPDPELETIYRNEIRENLGTGIPTRVVTVGSSLDKFKRNEIHHCFDELVDEILALREKEHKTKEKKKIEKVSKKKMKK
;
A
#
# COMPACT_ATOMS: atom_id res chain seq x y z
N MET A 1 -44.38 -31.38 -19.42
CA MET A 1 -43.75 -30.07 -19.14
C MET A 1 -43.09 -30.16 -17.78
N THR A 2 -41.78 -30.33 -17.75
CA THR A 2 -41.00 -30.28 -16.50
C THR A 2 -40.78 -28.86 -16.06
N PRO A 3 -40.93 -28.50 -14.79
CA PRO A 3 -40.62 -27.16 -14.30
C PRO A 3 -39.11 -26.98 -14.43
N LYS A 4 -38.68 -25.91 -15.10
CA LYS A 4 -37.30 -25.48 -15.14
C LYS A 4 -36.86 -25.15 -13.73
N ASP A 5 -35.94 -25.96 -13.19
CA ASP A 5 -35.16 -25.66 -12.01
C ASP A 5 -34.46 -24.32 -12.22
N ARG A 6 -35.01 -23.28 -11.58
CA ARG A 6 -34.31 -22.01 -11.42
C ARG A 6 -33.25 -22.25 -10.36
N GLU A 7 -32.03 -22.51 -10.80
CA GLU A 7 -30.88 -22.44 -9.91
C GLU A 7 -30.92 -21.11 -9.15
N PRO A 8 -30.78 -21.13 -7.82
CA PRO A 8 -30.74 -19.89 -7.06
C PRO A 8 -29.51 -19.11 -7.52
N LYS A 9 -29.75 -17.91 -8.11
CA LYS A 9 -28.68 -16.96 -8.39
C LYS A 9 -28.01 -16.64 -7.05
N VAL A 10 -26.87 -17.29 -6.80
CA VAL A 10 -26.00 -16.95 -5.67
C VAL A 10 -25.69 -15.46 -5.79
N LYS A 11 -26.26 -14.65 -4.92
CA LYS A 11 -25.95 -13.23 -4.83
C LYS A 11 -24.46 -13.15 -4.51
N LYS A 12 -23.66 -12.78 -5.51
CA LYS A 12 -22.25 -12.52 -5.35
C LYS A 12 -22.12 -11.44 -4.27
N ALA A 13 -21.57 -11.77 -3.11
CA ALA A 13 -21.40 -10.80 -2.04
C ALA A 13 -20.59 -9.60 -2.61
N LEU A 14 -21.08 -8.39 -2.32
CA LEU A 14 -20.40 -7.16 -2.73
C LEU A 14 -19.05 -7.09 -1.99
N LYS A 15 -17.96 -7.13 -2.74
CA LYS A 15 -16.61 -6.95 -2.19
C LYS A 15 -16.41 -5.49 -1.76
N SER A 16 -15.73 -5.31 -0.64
CA SER A 16 -15.28 -3.99 -0.20
C SER A 16 -14.19 -3.46 -1.14
N LYS A 17 -14.25 -2.18 -1.48
CA LYS A 17 -13.28 -1.54 -2.38
C LYS A 17 -12.38 -0.60 -1.58
N TYR A 18 -11.08 -0.71 -1.81
CA TYR A 18 -10.07 0.10 -1.16
C TYR A 18 -9.13 0.73 -2.17
N LEU A 19 -8.72 1.94 -1.89
CA LEU A 19 -7.65 2.64 -2.59
C LEU A 19 -6.51 2.91 -1.61
N PHE A 20 -5.33 2.37 -1.89
CA PHE A 20 -4.13 2.60 -1.08
C PHE A 20 -3.09 3.36 -1.88
N LYS A 21 -2.45 4.30 -1.21
CA LYS A 21 -1.25 4.96 -1.71
C LYS A 21 -0.03 4.35 -1.03
N ILE A 22 0.92 3.89 -1.81
CA ILE A 22 2.19 3.33 -1.33
C ILE A 22 3.32 4.19 -1.90
N THR A 23 4.10 4.77 -1.02
CA THR A 23 5.27 5.56 -1.42
C THR A 23 6.49 4.66 -1.55
N VAL A 24 7.21 4.78 -2.66
CA VAL A 24 8.41 4.00 -2.95
C VAL A 24 9.60 4.93 -3.07
N VAL A 25 10.57 4.76 -2.20
CA VAL A 25 11.77 5.62 -2.10
C VAL A 25 13.05 4.82 -2.19
N GLY A 26 14.11 5.46 -2.63
CA GLY A 26 15.42 4.86 -2.72
C GLY A 26 16.44 5.82 -3.38
N PRO A 27 17.73 5.53 -3.26
CA PRO A 27 18.80 6.43 -3.75
C PRO A 27 19.03 6.34 -5.27
N GLU A 28 18.60 5.25 -5.92
CA GLU A 28 18.88 4.99 -7.33
C GLU A 28 17.60 5.03 -8.17
N ASP A 29 17.45 6.05 -9.02
CA ASP A 29 16.26 6.25 -9.86
C ASP A 29 16.04 5.10 -10.84
N SER A 30 17.08 4.57 -11.46
CA SER A 30 16.97 3.43 -12.38
C SER A 30 16.45 2.18 -11.70
N LEU A 31 16.88 1.93 -10.47
CA LEU A 31 16.45 0.79 -9.68
C LEU A 31 14.98 0.90 -9.26
N LEU A 32 14.57 2.09 -8.86
CA LEU A 32 13.15 2.38 -8.54
C LEU A 32 12.25 2.15 -9.75
N GLU A 33 12.68 2.60 -10.93
CA GLU A 33 11.93 2.40 -12.16
C GLU A 33 11.85 0.92 -12.55
N ASP A 34 12.94 0.17 -12.41
CA ASP A 34 12.98 -1.27 -12.68
C ASP A 34 12.05 -2.06 -11.75
N VAL A 35 12.05 -1.74 -10.46
CA VAL A 35 11.15 -2.37 -9.49
C VAL A 35 9.68 -2.06 -9.79
N LEU A 36 9.35 -0.82 -10.04
CA LEU A 36 7.97 -0.41 -10.38
C LEU A 36 7.50 -1.03 -11.70
N SER A 37 8.37 -1.14 -12.68
CA SER A 37 8.06 -1.74 -13.99
C SER A 37 7.74 -3.24 -13.92
N THR A 38 8.07 -3.91 -12.81
CA THR A 38 7.68 -5.32 -12.61
C THR A 38 6.18 -5.49 -12.37
N PHE A 39 5.48 -4.45 -11.97
CA PHE A 39 4.04 -4.48 -11.68
C PHE A 39 3.20 -4.05 -12.89
N ASP A 40 3.54 -2.93 -13.49
CA ASP A 40 2.84 -2.36 -14.65
C ASP A 40 3.70 -1.26 -15.28
N PRO A 41 3.40 -0.79 -16.51
CA PRO A 41 4.11 0.32 -17.12
C PRO A 41 4.12 1.58 -16.24
N VAL A 42 5.29 2.18 -16.09
CA VAL A 42 5.48 3.38 -15.27
C VAL A 42 5.02 4.62 -16.01
N VAL A 43 4.16 5.41 -15.39
CA VAL A 43 3.78 6.75 -15.84
C VAL A 43 4.60 7.79 -15.07
N LYS A 44 5.16 8.75 -15.76
CA LYS A 44 5.98 9.82 -15.18
C LYS A 44 5.24 11.16 -15.28
N VAL A 45 5.03 11.81 -14.13
CA VAL A 45 4.38 13.11 -14.03
C VAL A 45 5.16 14.01 -13.09
N ASP A 46 5.69 15.12 -13.58
CA ASP A 46 6.36 16.15 -12.78
C ASP A 46 7.43 15.60 -11.80
N GLY A 47 8.25 14.66 -12.24
CA GLY A 47 9.31 14.07 -11.41
C GLY A 47 8.82 12.98 -10.46
N ILE A 48 7.58 12.52 -10.58
CA ILE A 48 7.02 11.40 -9.83
C ILE A 48 6.75 10.24 -10.79
N ARG A 49 7.18 9.04 -10.41
CA ARG A 49 6.82 7.79 -11.09
C ARG A 49 5.58 7.22 -10.44
N ILE A 50 4.61 6.84 -11.25
CA ILE A 50 3.31 6.34 -10.79
C ILE A 50 3.02 5.00 -11.45
N VAL A 51 2.63 4.01 -10.65
CA VAL A 51 2.14 2.71 -11.11
C VAL A 51 0.88 2.35 -10.31
N SER A 52 -0.12 1.82 -11.00
CA SER A 52 -1.35 1.34 -10.38
C SER A 52 -1.41 -0.19 -10.46
N VAL A 53 -1.69 -0.83 -9.33
CA VAL A 53 -1.76 -2.29 -9.20
C VAL A 53 -3.08 -2.68 -8.56
N ASP A 54 -3.81 -3.58 -9.19
CA ASP A 54 -5.02 -4.16 -8.64
C ASP A 54 -4.71 -5.46 -7.92
N HIS A 55 -5.23 -5.61 -6.71
CA HIS A 55 -5.09 -6.80 -5.88
C HIS A 55 -6.48 -7.20 -5.35
N THR A 56 -6.90 -8.41 -5.66
CA THR A 56 -8.21 -8.92 -5.28
C THR A 56 -8.07 -10.07 -4.30
N THR A 57 -8.75 -9.97 -3.17
CA THR A 57 -8.94 -11.06 -2.21
C THR A 57 -10.37 -11.58 -2.29
N ASP A 58 -10.72 -12.58 -1.47
CA ASP A 58 -12.07 -13.12 -1.43
C ASP A 58 -13.11 -12.07 -1.04
N ASP A 59 -12.75 -11.15 -0.14
CA ASP A 59 -13.65 -10.17 0.46
C ASP A 59 -13.45 -8.73 -0.02
N SER A 60 -12.33 -8.45 -0.71
CA SER A 60 -11.90 -7.10 -1.00
C SER A 60 -11.30 -6.94 -2.39
N GLU A 61 -11.54 -5.78 -2.99
CA GLU A 61 -10.84 -5.30 -4.18
C GLU A 61 -9.97 -4.11 -3.78
N VAL A 62 -8.67 -4.22 -3.98
CA VAL A 62 -7.71 -3.19 -3.65
C VAL A 62 -7.09 -2.63 -4.91
N ARG A 63 -7.08 -1.31 -5.04
CA ARG A 63 -6.21 -0.62 -5.97
C ARG A 63 -5.11 0.08 -5.19
N ALA A 64 -3.88 -0.35 -5.42
CA ALA A 64 -2.71 0.29 -4.86
C ALA A 64 -2.08 1.21 -5.91
N VAL A 65 -1.83 2.45 -5.53
CA VAL A 65 -1.12 3.43 -6.34
C VAL A 65 0.26 3.63 -5.75
N PHE A 66 1.28 3.19 -6.46
CA PHE A 66 2.67 3.46 -6.13
C PHE A 66 3.05 4.85 -6.60
N MET A 67 3.63 5.64 -5.72
CA MET A 67 4.21 6.95 -6.04
C MET A 67 5.67 7.00 -5.61
N SER A 68 6.54 7.27 -6.56
CA SER A 68 8.00 7.30 -6.33
C SER A 68 8.59 8.59 -6.86
N PRO A 69 9.08 9.49 -5.99
CA PRO A 69 9.73 10.72 -6.43
C PRO A 69 11.11 10.43 -7.00
N LYS A 70 11.53 11.20 -7.99
CA LYS A 70 12.93 11.20 -8.45
C LYS A 70 13.84 11.67 -7.32
N HIS A 71 15.01 11.05 -7.19
CA HIS A 71 15.96 11.37 -6.14
C HIS A 71 16.37 12.87 -6.15
N ALA A 72 16.61 13.45 -7.31
CA ALA A 72 16.95 14.87 -7.45
C ALA A 72 15.86 15.84 -6.96
N ALA A 73 14.62 15.39 -6.89
CA ALA A 73 13.48 16.18 -6.44
C ALA A 73 12.96 15.73 -5.07
N LEU A 74 13.68 14.86 -4.38
CA LEU A 74 13.24 14.22 -3.15
C LEU A 74 12.82 15.23 -2.08
N ASP A 75 13.63 16.25 -1.83
CA ASP A 75 13.37 17.25 -0.79
C ASP A 75 12.08 18.05 -1.04
N ILE A 76 11.75 18.29 -2.31
CA ILE A 76 10.56 19.04 -2.71
C ILE A 76 9.33 18.14 -2.76
N LEU A 77 9.47 16.93 -3.29
CA LEU A 77 8.37 16.02 -3.57
C LEU A 77 8.07 15.04 -2.44
N LEU A 78 8.96 14.92 -1.45
CA LEU A 78 8.84 13.94 -0.38
C LEU A 78 7.56 14.18 0.44
N SER A 79 7.29 15.40 0.83
CA SER A 79 6.08 15.75 1.59
C SER A 79 4.80 15.44 0.80
N LEU A 80 4.83 15.64 -0.51
CA LEU A 80 3.71 15.38 -1.40
C LEU A 80 3.49 13.88 -1.62
N THR A 81 4.56 13.12 -1.82
CA THR A 81 4.51 11.67 -2.02
C THR A 81 4.20 10.92 -0.73
N PHE A 82 4.60 11.41 0.43
CA PHE A 82 4.25 10.82 1.71
C PHE A 82 2.84 11.16 2.17
N LYS A 83 2.32 12.33 1.84
CA LYS A 83 0.98 12.74 2.29
C LYS A 83 -0.09 11.71 1.90
N GLY A 84 -0.76 11.15 2.90
CA GLY A 84 -1.81 10.15 2.71
C GLY A 84 -1.30 8.74 2.34
N ALA A 85 -0.01 8.48 2.44
CA ALA A 85 0.53 7.14 2.22
C ALA A 85 0.03 6.15 3.27
N SER A 86 -0.36 4.97 2.82
CA SER A 86 -0.77 3.85 3.68
C SER A 86 0.41 2.97 4.06
N ALA A 87 1.48 3.00 3.28
CA ALA A 87 2.70 2.24 3.48
C ALA A 87 3.87 2.87 2.72
N VAL A 88 5.08 2.45 3.05
CA VAL A 88 6.31 2.87 2.37
C VAL A 88 7.17 1.66 2.05
N ILE A 89 7.74 1.64 0.86
CA ILE A 89 8.76 0.67 0.44
C ILE A 89 10.07 1.42 0.20
N ILE A 90 11.12 0.99 0.87
CA ILE A 90 12.48 1.48 0.67
C ILE A 90 13.20 0.48 -0.23
N VAL A 91 13.69 0.94 -1.37
CA VAL A 91 14.41 0.09 -2.35
C VAL A 91 15.89 0.41 -2.33
N LEU A 92 16.68 -0.58 -1.99
CA LEU A 92 18.13 -0.51 -1.94
C LEU A 92 18.76 -1.52 -2.91
N LYS A 93 19.92 -1.21 -3.45
CA LYS A 93 20.69 -2.18 -4.23
C LYS A 93 21.32 -3.23 -3.34
N ASP A 94 22.01 -2.80 -2.31
CA ASP A 94 22.69 -3.62 -1.30
C ASP A 94 22.23 -3.21 0.10
N PRO A 95 22.33 -4.09 1.11
CA PRO A 95 22.04 -3.74 2.49
C PRO A 95 22.88 -2.55 2.94
N ASP A 96 22.22 -1.49 3.39
CA ASP A 96 22.85 -0.26 3.90
C ASP A 96 22.10 0.24 5.13
N PRO A 97 22.53 -0.15 6.34
CA PRO A 97 21.85 0.22 7.58
C PRO A 97 21.78 1.73 7.84
N GLU A 98 22.81 2.48 7.43
CA GLU A 98 22.83 3.94 7.62
C GLU A 98 21.79 4.62 6.72
N LEU A 99 21.74 4.25 5.46
CA LEU A 99 20.79 4.77 4.49
C LEU A 99 19.35 4.37 4.84
N GLU A 100 19.15 3.12 5.27
CA GLU A 100 17.86 2.65 5.77
C GLU A 100 17.40 3.49 6.96
N THR A 101 18.27 3.81 7.90
CA THR A 101 17.96 4.65 9.06
C THR A 101 17.54 6.06 8.63
N ILE A 102 18.21 6.65 7.66
CA ILE A 102 17.87 7.96 7.12
C ILE A 102 16.43 7.95 6.56
N TYR A 103 16.10 6.98 5.72
CA TYR A 103 14.74 6.86 5.16
C TYR A 103 13.70 6.59 6.23
N ARG A 104 13.97 5.75 7.22
CA ARG A 104 13.05 5.48 8.32
C ARG A 104 12.78 6.70 9.19
N ASN A 105 13.78 7.55 9.41
CA ASN A 105 13.61 8.82 10.11
C ASN A 105 12.71 9.78 9.34
N GLU A 106 12.93 9.91 8.03
CA GLU A 106 12.07 10.73 7.15
C GLU A 106 10.60 10.23 7.14
N ILE A 107 10.40 8.92 7.10
CA ILE A 107 9.07 8.31 7.18
C ILE A 107 8.41 8.64 8.52
N ARG A 108 9.14 8.52 9.62
CA ARG A 108 8.63 8.81 10.96
C ARG A 108 8.26 10.29 11.11
N GLU A 109 9.07 11.19 10.62
CA GLU A 109 8.81 12.63 10.67
C GLU A 109 7.58 13.04 9.86
N ASN A 110 7.36 12.42 8.70
CA ASN A 110 6.27 12.78 7.80
C ASN A 110 4.98 12.00 8.06
N LEU A 111 5.05 10.74 8.50
CA LEU A 111 3.92 9.81 8.60
C LEU A 111 3.69 9.25 10.01
N GLY A 112 4.57 9.52 10.95
CA GLY A 112 4.51 8.94 12.29
C GLY A 112 5.06 7.51 12.37
N THR A 113 4.82 6.83 13.49
CA THR A 113 5.47 5.55 13.83
C THR A 113 4.68 4.31 13.42
N GLY A 114 3.41 4.45 13.06
CA GLY A 114 2.50 3.32 12.80
C GLY A 114 2.38 2.89 11.35
N ILE A 115 3.14 3.46 10.44
CA ILE A 115 3.04 3.18 9.00
C ILE A 115 3.81 1.91 8.64
N PRO A 116 3.16 0.91 8.03
CA PRO A 116 3.84 -0.26 7.50
C PRO A 116 4.97 0.12 6.54
N THR A 117 6.15 -0.39 6.81
CA THR A 117 7.36 -0.10 6.02
C THR A 117 8.10 -1.38 5.70
N ARG A 118 8.53 -1.54 4.46
CA ARG A 118 9.36 -2.65 3.99
C ARG A 118 10.63 -2.14 3.34
N VAL A 119 11.70 -2.89 3.52
CA VAL A 119 12.96 -2.68 2.80
C VAL A 119 13.15 -3.81 1.81
N VAL A 120 13.34 -3.45 0.56
CA VAL A 120 13.62 -4.38 -0.53
C VAL A 120 15.06 -4.17 -1.00
N THR A 121 15.85 -5.23 -0.97
CA THR A 121 17.23 -5.22 -1.48
C THR A 121 17.26 -6.01 -2.79
N VAL A 122 17.59 -5.33 -3.89
CA VAL A 122 17.47 -5.91 -5.24
C VAL A 122 18.71 -6.69 -5.65
N GLY A 123 19.88 -6.27 -5.19
CA GLY A 123 21.15 -6.84 -5.63
C GLY A 123 21.55 -6.37 -7.04
N SER A 124 22.38 -7.18 -7.70
CA SER A 124 22.96 -6.84 -9.01
C SER A 124 22.03 -7.04 -10.19
N SER A 125 20.99 -7.85 -10.05
CA SER A 125 20.03 -8.13 -11.13
C SER A 125 18.62 -8.38 -10.60
N LEU A 126 17.63 -7.95 -11.37
CA LEU A 126 16.21 -8.17 -11.12
C LEU A 126 15.76 -9.42 -11.89
N ASP A 127 16.19 -10.59 -11.44
CA ASP A 127 15.79 -11.87 -12.00
C ASP A 127 14.37 -12.29 -11.61
N LYS A 128 13.90 -13.42 -12.13
CA LYS A 128 12.55 -13.92 -11.85
C LYS A 128 12.32 -14.20 -10.36
N PHE A 129 13.33 -14.71 -9.67
CA PHE A 129 13.25 -14.97 -8.23
C PHE A 129 13.07 -13.67 -7.44
N LYS A 130 13.86 -12.66 -7.73
CA LYS A 130 13.78 -11.35 -7.07
C LYS A 130 12.46 -10.64 -7.38
N ARG A 131 11.95 -10.74 -8.60
CA ARG A 131 10.61 -10.22 -8.95
C ARG A 131 9.51 -10.86 -8.12
N ASN A 132 9.53 -12.18 -7.96
CA ASN A 132 8.55 -12.90 -7.14
C ASN A 132 8.66 -12.48 -5.67
N GLU A 133 9.86 -12.28 -5.15
CA GLU A 133 10.09 -11.80 -3.78
C GLU A 133 9.49 -10.39 -3.57
N ILE A 134 9.68 -9.48 -4.52
CA ILE A 134 9.11 -8.14 -4.48
C ILE A 134 7.58 -8.17 -4.52
N HIS A 135 7.00 -8.99 -5.39
CA HIS A 135 5.55 -9.13 -5.50
C HIS A 135 4.94 -9.78 -4.25
N HIS A 136 5.63 -10.75 -3.65
CA HIS A 136 5.21 -11.34 -2.38
C HIS A 136 5.25 -10.33 -1.22
N CYS A 137 6.30 -9.54 -1.15
CA CYS A 137 6.42 -8.43 -0.21
C CYS A 137 5.26 -7.42 -0.35
N PHE A 138 4.89 -7.10 -1.58
CA PHE A 138 3.74 -6.26 -1.86
C PHE A 138 2.42 -6.88 -1.37
N ASP A 139 2.18 -8.16 -1.65
CA ASP A 139 0.97 -8.85 -1.21
C ASP A 139 0.85 -8.86 0.33
N GLU A 140 1.94 -9.17 1.03
CA GLU A 140 1.98 -9.10 2.50
C GLU A 140 1.71 -7.69 3.03
N LEU A 141 2.24 -6.68 2.36
CA LEU A 141 2.03 -5.29 2.73
C LEU A 141 0.58 -4.85 2.55
N VAL A 142 -0.08 -5.27 1.47
CA VAL A 142 -1.50 -5.02 1.24
C VAL A 142 -2.35 -5.69 2.32
N ASP A 143 -2.05 -6.93 2.67
CA ASP A 143 -2.77 -7.66 3.72
C ASP A 143 -2.62 -6.96 5.08
N GLU A 144 -1.45 -6.44 5.40
CA GLU A 144 -1.20 -5.67 6.63
C GLU A 144 -2.00 -4.35 6.64
N ILE A 145 -2.04 -3.63 5.53
CA ILE A 145 -2.84 -2.40 5.41
C ILE A 145 -4.33 -2.71 5.59
N LEU A 146 -4.83 -3.77 4.97
CA LEU A 146 -6.22 -4.20 5.12
C LEU A 146 -6.56 -4.51 6.57
N ALA A 147 -5.71 -5.25 7.26
CA ALA A 147 -5.89 -5.60 8.68
C ALA A 147 -5.94 -4.35 9.57
N LEU A 148 -5.10 -3.35 9.32
CA LEU A 148 -5.12 -2.08 10.03
C LEU A 148 -6.41 -1.29 9.77
N ARG A 149 -6.88 -1.26 8.55
CA ARG A 149 -8.15 -0.60 8.16
C ARG A 149 -9.35 -1.24 8.84
N GLU A 150 -9.41 -2.56 8.91
CA GLU A 150 -10.49 -3.28 9.60
C GLU A 150 -10.50 -3.00 11.11
N LYS A 151 -9.33 -2.94 11.76
CA LYS A 151 -9.21 -2.57 13.17
C LYS A 151 -9.72 -1.16 13.45
N GLU A 152 -9.37 -0.20 12.59
CA GLU A 152 -9.85 1.18 12.71
C GLU A 152 -11.38 1.28 12.57
N HIS A 153 -11.96 0.53 11.65
CA HIS A 153 -13.42 0.46 11.47
C HIS A 153 -14.11 -0.08 12.72
N LYS A 154 -13.66 -1.21 13.25
CA LYS A 154 -14.23 -1.81 14.46
C LYS A 154 -14.13 -0.88 15.68
N THR A 155 -13.03 -0.15 15.81
CA THR A 155 -12.81 0.82 16.89
C THR A 155 -13.74 2.01 16.77
N LYS A 156 -13.97 2.54 15.57
CA LYS A 156 -14.90 3.64 15.31
C LYS A 156 -16.35 3.24 15.59
N GLU A 157 -16.76 2.03 15.20
CA GLU A 157 -18.09 1.51 15.47
C GLU A 157 -18.35 1.33 16.97
N LYS A 158 -17.42 0.74 17.73
CA LYS A 158 -17.51 0.63 19.18
C LYS A 158 -17.68 1.98 19.87
N LYS A 159 -16.85 2.98 19.51
CA LYS A 159 -16.98 4.35 20.05
C LYS A 159 -18.31 5.00 19.70
N LYS A 160 -18.87 4.71 18.53
CA LYS A 160 -20.18 5.24 18.11
C LYS A 160 -21.32 4.63 18.93
N ILE A 161 -21.26 3.33 19.18
CA ILE A 161 -22.24 2.59 20.02
C ILE A 161 -22.18 3.09 21.47
N GLU A 162 -21.00 3.26 22.05
CA GLU A 162 -20.84 3.79 23.41
C GLU A 162 -21.38 5.21 23.57
N LYS A 163 -21.15 6.08 22.58
CA LYS A 163 -21.71 7.44 22.58
C LYS A 163 -23.23 7.45 22.53
N VAL A 164 -23.84 6.55 21.75
CA VAL A 164 -25.30 6.43 21.64
C VAL A 164 -25.88 5.89 22.93
N SER A 165 -25.25 4.88 23.57
CA SER A 165 -25.71 4.33 24.86
C SER A 165 -25.67 5.38 25.98
N LYS A 166 -24.56 6.15 26.07
CA LYS A 166 -24.43 7.24 27.07
C LYS A 166 -25.45 8.36 26.87
N LYS A 167 -25.87 8.62 25.63
CA LYS A 167 -26.86 9.64 25.32
C LYS A 167 -28.29 9.17 25.69
N LYS A 168 -28.57 7.87 25.63
CA LYS A 168 -29.84 7.29 26.05
C LYS A 168 -29.98 7.18 27.57
N MET A 169 -28.89 7.09 28.32
CA MET A 169 -28.89 7.05 29.79
C MET A 169 -29.08 8.41 30.48
N LYS A 170 -28.94 9.52 29.73
CA LYS A 170 -29.08 10.90 30.26
C LYS A 170 -30.45 11.54 30.02
N LYS A 171 -31.44 10.76 29.59
CA LYS A 171 -32.84 11.13 29.52
C LYS A 171 -33.59 10.33 30.63
#